data_4cd21cccd993183270c64fc62b7830e2
#
_entry.id   4cd21cccd993183270c64fc62b7830e2
#
_cell.length_a   1.000
_cell.length_b   1.000
_cell.length_c   1.000
_cell.angle_alpha   90.00
_cell.angle_beta   90.00
_cell.angle_gamma   90.00
#
_symmetry.space_group_name_H-M   'P 1'
#
loop_
_entity.id
_entity.type
_entity.pdbx_description
1 polymer ?
#
loop_
_entity_poly.entity_id
_entity_poly.type
_entity_poly.pdbx_seq_one_letter_code
_entity_poly.pdbx_strand_id
1 'polypeptide(L)'
;MRISVVSPVYKAENIIADLVLQITDALESFTDNYEILLVEDGSPDFSWEQIVIAARKNKHVRGIKLSRNFGQHIAIHAGLRHATGDWIVVMDCDLQDDPSEIPNLCSKISNDVDAVIASRETRKDNWLKRFTSRIFYRLFSFLAGIPFDHKVANYGIYSRRIIKAILRMGDYEKYFPAMIQWVGFKKIYLPVKHSTRHSGSSSYNYVRLIRLAINNIISFSDKPLKITALVGLALSGIAFVVALIYFAISAAGIITVSGFASLIISIYMVGGITIFALGLVGIYLSKTFSKVKNRPLYLIENAIQFD
;
A
#
# COMPACT_ATOMS: atom_id res chain seq x y z
N MET A 1 -0.73 -27.15 -12.16
CA MET A 1 -0.63 -25.82 -11.52
C MET A 1 -1.70 -24.95 -12.14
N ARG A 2 -2.59 -24.39 -11.32
CA ARG A 2 -3.63 -23.45 -11.77
C ARG A 2 -3.18 -22.02 -11.50
N ILE A 3 -3.37 -21.12 -12.47
CA ILE A 3 -2.98 -19.72 -12.36
C ILE A 3 -4.22 -18.84 -12.33
N SER A 4 -4.29 -17.91 -11.36
CA SER A 4 -5.28 -16.82 -11.36
C SER A 4 -4.58 -15.51 -11.71
N VAL A 5 -5.10 -14.76 -12.66
CA VAL A 5 -4.67 -13.38 -12.89
C VAL A 5 -5.71 -12.45 -12.29
N VAL A 6 -5.30 -11.59 -11.38
CA VAL A 6 -6.16 -10.61 -10.70
C VAL A 6 -5.79 -9.21 -11.17
N SER A 7 -6.75 -8.51 -11.78
CA SER A 7 -6.56 -7.13 -12.23
C SER A 7 -7.69 -6.23 -11.73
N PRO A 8 -7.36 -5.15 -10.98
CA PRO A 8 -8.33 -4.13 -10.61
C PRO A 8 -8.63 -3.24 -11.82
N VAL A 9 -9.90 -2.93 -12.05
CA VAL A 9 -10.37 -2.19 -13.21
C VAL A 9 -11.04 -0.89 -12.76
N TYR A 10 -10.59 0.25 -13.30
CA TYR A 10 -11.21 1.55 -13.09
C TYR A 10 -10.94 2.48 -14.28
N LYS A 11 -11.98 2.96 -14.96
CA LYS A 11 -11.91 3.79 -16.18
C LYS A 11 -11.07 3.14 -17.27
N ALA A 12 -11.42 1.91 -17.64
CA ALA A 12 -10.67 1.09 -18.55
C ALA A 12 -11.50 0.49 -19.70
N GLU A 13 -12.66 1.07 -20.02
CA GLU A 13 -13.60 0.55 -21.02
C GLU A 13 -12.96 0.22 -22.38
N ASN A 14 -11.95 1.02 -22.79
CA ASN A 14 -11.27 0.86 -24.08
C ASN A 14 -10.08 -0.11 -24.03
N ILE A 15 -9.71 -0.64 -22.85
CA ILE A 15 -8.48 -1.43 -22.68
C ILE A 15 -8.82 -2.89 -22.34
N ILE A 16 -9.99 -3.17 -21.77
CA ILE A 16 -10.35 -4.49 -21.22
C ILE A 16 -10.25 -5.59 -22.28
N ALA A 17 -10.69 -5.35 -23.51
CA ALA A 17 -10.64 -6.34 -24.58
C ALA A 17 -9.19 -6.73 -24.90
N ASP A 18 -8.31 -5.75 -25.05
CA ASP A 18 -6.88 -5.96 -25.34
C ASP A 18 -6.17 -6.59 -24.15
N LEU A 19 -6.50 -6.18 -22.94
CA LEU A 19 -5.95 -6.77 -21.71
C LEU A 19 -6.27 -8.27 -21.62
N VAL A 20 -7.53 -8.64 -21.81
CA VAL A 20 -7.96 -10.04 -21.77
C VAL A 20 -7.28 -10.85 -22.87
N LEU A 21 -7.19 -10.31 -24.09
CA LEU A 21 -6.52 -10.98 -25.20
C LEU A 21 -5.06 -11.24 -24.87
N GLN A 22 -4.30 -10.22 -24.48
CA GLN A 22 -2.87 -10.35 -24.18
C GLN A 22 -2.59 -11.29 -22.99
N ILE A 23 -3.44 -11.28 -21.93
CA ILE A 23 -3.31 -12.21 -20.82
C ILE A 23 -3.61 -13.63 -21.30
N THR A 24 -4.64 -13.83 -22.12
CA THR A 24 -5.01 -15.14 -22.68
C THR A 24 -3.85 -15.69 -23.51
N ASP A 25 -3.33 -14.93 -24.46
CA ASP A 25 -2.21 -15.32 -25.32
C ASP A 25 -0.96 -15.71 -24.50
N ALA A 26 -0.66 -14.92 -23.46
CA ALA A 26 0.47 -15.19 -22.58
C ALA A 26 0.30 -16.50 -21.79
N LEU A 27 -0.91 -16.79 -21.26
CA LEU A 27 -1.18 -17.98 -20.47
C LEU A 27 -1.29 -19.24 -21.33
N GLU A 28 -1.99 -19.19 -22.46
CA GLU A 28 -2.18 -20.31 -23.38
C GLU A 28 -0.87 -20.79 -24.02
N SER A 29 0.17 -19.95 -23.97
CA SER A 29 1.53 -20.36 -24.41
C SER A 29 2.14 -21.47 -23.55
N PHE A 30 1.64 -21.70 -22.31
CA PHE A 30 2.24 -22.68 -21.40
C PHE A 30 1.23 -23.41 -20.49
N THR A 31 -0.05 -23.01 -20.40
CA THR A 31 -1.07 -23.68 -19.58
C THR A 31 -2.50 -23.38 -20.05
N ASP A 32 -3.36 -24.42 -20.00
CA ASP A 32 -4.80 -24.28 -20.22
C ASP A 32 -5.58 -24.14 -18.90
N ASN A 33 -4.90 -24.25 -17.75
CA ASN A 33 -5.54 -24.22 -16.43
C ASN A 33 -5.34 -22.87 -15.75
N TYR A 34 -6.16 -21.91 -16.14
CA TYR A 34 -6.09 -20.54 -15.63
C TYR A 34 -7.48 -19.91 -15.47
N GLU A 35 -7.51 -18.78 -14.78
CA GLU A 35 -8.63 -17.83 -14.71
C GLU A 35 -8.13 -16.40 -14.75
N ILE A 36 -8.91 -15.51 -15.32
CA ILE A 36 -8.68 -14.06 -15.36
C ILE A 36 -9.79 -13.40 -14.55
N LEU A 37 -9.44 -12.81 -13.41
CA LEU A 37 -10.37 -12.19 -12.49
C LEU A 37 -10.27 -10.68 -12.56
N LEU A 38 -11.24 -10.04 -13.19
CA LEU A 38 -11.34 -8.60 -13.34
C LEU A 38 -12.23 -8.03 -12.26
N VAL A 39 -11.71 -7.09 -11.45
CA VAL A 39 -12.45 -6.46 -10.35
C VAL A 39 -12.71 -5.00 -10.68
N GLU A 40 -13.92 -4.71 -11.09
CA GLU A 40 -14.41 -3.36 -11.39
C GLU A 40 -14.67 -2.59 -10.09
N ASP A 41 -13.99 -1.45 -9.90
CA ASP A 41 -13.97 -0.65 -8.66
C ASP A 41 -14.86 0.60 -8.78
N GLY A 42 -16.15 0.41 -9.07
CA GLY A 42 -17.13 1.50 -9.15
C GLY A 42 -16.77 2.52 -10.22
N SER A 43 -16.45 2.06 -11.42
CA SER A 43 -16.09 2.91 -12.55
C SER A 43 -17.29 3.67 -13.10
N PRO A 44 -17.14 4.95 -13.51
CA PRO A 44 -18.23 5.73 -14.08
C PRO A 44 -18.44 5.52 -15.58
N ASP A 45 -17.59 4.72 -16.23
CA ASP A 45 -17.62 4.38 -17.67
C ASP A 45 -18.22 2.99 -17.89
N PHE A 46 -18.16 2.48 -19.12
CA PHE A 46 -18.69 1.17 -19.50
C PHE A 46 -17.74 0.01 -19.22
N SER A 47 -16.82 0.14 -18.25
CA SER A 47 -15.85 -0.91 -17.92
C SER A 47 -16.53 -2.21 -17.50
N TRP A 48 -17.62 -2.16 -16.73
CA TRP A 48 -18.35 -3.36 -16.33
C TRP A 48 -18.95 -4.11 -17.50
N GLU A 49 -19.59 -3.38 -18.42
CA GLU A 49 -20.18 -3.94 -19.64
C GLU A 49 -19.12 -4.64 -20.51
N GLN A 50 -17.93 -4.07 -20.60
CA GLN A 50 -16.82 -4.70 -21.32
C GLN A 50 -16.34 -5.97 -20.62
N ILE A 51 -16.29 -6.01 -19.29
CA ILE A 51 -15.99 -7.23 -18.54
C ILE A 51 -17.06 -8.31 -18.81
N VAL A 52 -18.33 -7.95 -18.80
CA VAL A 52 -19.44 -8.88 -19.11
C VAL A 52 -19.30 -9.45 -20.53
N ILE A 53 -18.97 -8.60 -21.52
CA ILE A 53 -18.74 -9.03 -22.91
C ILE A 53 -17.55 -10.00 -22.98
N ALA A 54 -16.44 -9.68 -22.33
CA ALA A 54 -15.24 -10.52 -22.28
C ALA A 54 -15.53 -11.87 -21.63
N ALA A 55 -16.25 -11.91 -20.52
CA ALA A 55 -16.63 -13.11 -19.82
C ALA A 55 -17.56 -14.02 -20.64
N ARG A 56 -18.47 -13.45 -21.43
CA ARG A 56 -19.33 -14.23 -22.34
C ARG A 56 -18.54 -14.89 -23.50
N LYS A 57 -17.44 -14.26 -23.92
CA LYS A 57 -16.59 -14.74 -25.01
C LYS A 57 -15.55 -15.75 -24.54
N ASN A 58 -15.06 -15.61 -23.30
CA ASN A 58 -14.00 -16.43 -22.74
C ASN A 58 -14.43 -17.00 -21.37
N LYS A 59 -14.59 -18.31 -21.28
CA LYS A 59 -14.99 -19.03 -20.06
C LYS A 59 -13.99 -18.90 -18.90
N HIS A 60 -12.77 -18.48 -19.16
CA HIS A 60 -11.74 -18.25 -18.15
C HIS A 60 -11.80 -16.86 -17.51
N VAL A 61 -12.61 -15.95 -18.09
CA VAL A 61 -12.77 -14.57 -17.57
C VAL A 61 -13.90 -14.54 -16.57
N ARG A 62 -13.62 -14.05 -15.39
CA ARG A 62 -14.56 -13.84 -14.28
C ARG A 62 -14.57 -12.36 -13.90
N GLY A 63 -15.75 -11.82 -13.60
CA GLY A 63 -15.90 -10.40 -13.25
C GLY A 63 -16.52 -10.21 -11.88
N ILE A 64 -16.00 -9.26 -11.11
CA ILE A 64 -16.60 -8.75 -9.87
C ILE A 64 -16.82 -7.26 -10.04
N LYS A 65 -18.04 -6.77 -9.76
CA LYS A 65 -18.37 -5.36 -9.69
C LYS A 65 -18.55 -4.95 -8.24
N LEU A 66 -17.77 -3.96 -7.80
CA LEU A 66 -17.92 -3.38 -6.47
C LEU A 66 -19.02 -2.30 -6.48
N SER A 67 -19.74 -2.15 -5.37
CA SER A 67 -20.90 -1.23 -5.27
C SER A 67 -20.53 0.27 -5.38
N ARG A 68 -19.27 0.63 -5.26
CA ARG A 68 -18.69 1.97 -5.46
C ARG A 68 -17.18 1.86 -5.58
N ASN A 69 -16.51 2.97 -5.83
CA ASN A 69 -15.05 3.02 -5.74
C ASN A 69 -14.59 2.89 -4.29
N PHE A 70 -13.85 1.81 -4.00
CA PHE A 70 -13.20 1.52 -2.72
C PHE A 70 -11.68 1.71 -2.78
N GLY A 71 -11.11 1.82 -3.98
CA GLY A 71 -9.70 1.99 -4.27
C GLY A 71 -9.00 0.71 -4.71
N GLN A 72 -7.99 0.88 -5.58
CA GLN A 72 -7.25 -0.18 -6.27
C GLN A 72 -6.84 -1.35 -5.35
N HIS A 73 -6.28 -1.07 -4.18
CA HIS A 73 -5.78 -2.13 -3.29
C HIS A 73 -6.92 -2.94 -2.63
N ILE A 74 -8.09 -2.35 -2.46
CA ILE A 74 -9.28 -3.06 -1.98
C ILE A 74 -9.85 -3.91 -3.10
N ALA A 75 -9.86 -3.42 -4.34
CA ALA A 75 -10.23 -4.21 -5.51
C ALA A 75 -9.28 -5.41 -5.71
N ILE A 76 -7.96 -5.21 -5.59
CA ILE A 76 -6.99 -6.32 -5.56
C ILE A 76 -7.35 -7.32 -4.46
N HIS A 77 -7.58 -6.85 -3.22
CA HIS A 77 -7.92 -7.73 -2.10
C HIS A 77 -9.22 -8.54 -2.36
N ALA A 78 -10.22 -7.91 -2.98
CA ALA A 78 -11.44 -8.59 -3.40
C ALA A 78 -11.15 -9.70 -4.42
N GLY A 79 -10.37 -9.42 -5.44
CA GLY A 79 -9.92 -10.40 -6.42
C GLY A 79 -9.14 -11.56 -5.78
N LEU A 80 -8.17 -11.27 -4.93
CA LEU A 80 -7.37 -12.27 -4.22
C LEU A 80 -8.23 -13.23 -3.37
N ARG A 81 -9.32 -12.73 -2.78
CA ARG A 81 -10.23 -13.54 -1.97
C ARG A 81 -11.02 -14.55 -2.82
N HIS A 82 -11.32 -14.22 -4.08
CA HIS A 82 -12.10 -15.04 -5.01
C HIS A 82 -11.23 -15.83 -6.00
N ALA A 83 -9.94 -15.52 -6.08
CA ALA A 83 -9.01 -16.29 -6.90
C ALA A 83 -8.87 -17.72 -6.39
N THR A 84 -8.82 -18.71 -7.30
CA THR A 84 -8.78 -20.15 -6.97
C THR A 84 -7.48 -20.85 -7.35
N GLY A 85 -6.60 -20.22 -8.14
CA GLY A 85 -5.33 -20.77 -8.60
C GLY A 85 -4.32 -21.07 -7.49
N ASP A 86 -3.36 -21.94 -7.76
CA ASP A 86 -2.24 -22.25 -6.88
C ASP A 86 -1.26 -21.08 -6.80
N TRP A 87 -1.14 -20.36 -7.91
CA TRP A 87 -0.36 -19.15 -8.06
C TRP A 87 -1.23 -18.02 -8.58
N ILE A 88 -1.02 -16.83 -8.05
CA ILE A 88 -1.83 -15.67 -8.35
C ILE A 88 -0.94 -14.56 -8.92
N VAL A 89 -1.21 -14.16 -10.15
CA VAL A 89 -0.63 -12.98 -10.78
C VAL A 89 -1.48 -11.77 -10.38
N VAL A 90 -0.85 -10.72 -9.90
CA VAL A 90 -1.49 -9.41 -9.70
C VAL A 90 -0.88 -8.45 -10.69
N MET A 91 -1.71 -7.75 -11.46
CA MET A 91 -1.28 -6.75 -12.43
C MET A 91 -2.31 -5.64 -12.59
N ASP A 92 -1.86 -4.45 -12.98
CA ASP A 92 -2.74 -3.32 -13.26
C ASP A 92 -3.40 -3.46 -14.64
N CYS A 93 -4.57 -2.85 -14.85
CA CYS A 93 -5.32 -2.99 -16.12
C CYS A 93 -4.84 -2.07 -17.25
N ASP A 94 -3.87 -1.18 -17.00
CA ASP A 94 -3.47 -0.13 -17.94
C ASP A 94 -2.40 -0.55 -18.97
N LEU A 95 -2.08 -1.85 -19.04
CA LEU A 95 -1.07 -2.46 -19.91
C LEU A 95 0.34 -1.83 -19.78
N GLN A 96 0.63 -1.13 -18.70
CA GLN A 96 2.01 -0.75 -18.37
C GLN A 96 2.82 -1.96 -17.89
N ASP A 97 2.15 -2.88 -17.23
CA ASP A 97 2.64 -4.20 -16.88
C ASP A 97 2.38 -5.11 -18.08
N ASP A 98 3.43 -5.56 -18.75
CA ASP A 98 3.32 -6.36 -19.99
C ASP A 98 2.88 -7.80 -19.64
N PRO A 99 1.68 -8.26 -20.09
CA PRO A 99 1.24 -9.63 -19.87
C PRO A 99 2.17 -10.69 -20.43
N SER A 100 2.95 -10.38 -21.49
CA SER A 100 3.92 -11.31 -22.08
C SER A 100 5.06 -11.72 -21.14
N GLU A 101 5.25 -10.99 -20.04
CA GLU A 101 6.20 -11.35 -18.98
C GLU A 101 5.66 -12.41 -17.99
N ILE A 102 4.37 -12.75 -18.03
CA ILE A 102 3.79 -13.77 -17.14
C ILE A 102 4.53 -15.12 -17.24
N PRO A 103 4.81 -15.67 -18.45
CA PRO A 103 5.59 -16.90 -18.57
C PRO A 103 6.99 -16.79 -17.94
N ASN A 104 7.65 -15.63 -18.09
CA ASN A 104 8.96 -15.37 -17.52
C ASN A 104 8.90 -15.35 -15.98
N LEU A 105 7.90 -14.69 -15.39
CA LEU A 105 7.65 -14.74 -13.94
C LEU A 105 7.39 -16.18 -13.46
N CYS A 106 6.57 -16.94 -14.19
CA CYS A 106 6.27 -18.33 -13.87
C CYS A 106 7.51 -19.24 -13.93
N SER A 107 8.42 -19.00 -14.87
CA SER A 107 9.66 -19.77 -15.01
C SER A 107 10.60 -19.69 -13.79
N LYS A 108 10.45 -18.67 -12.95
CA LYS A 108 11.24 -18.44 -11.73
C LYS A 108 10.61 -19.04 -10.47
N ILE A 109 9.46 -19.67 -10.60
CA ILE A 109 8.82 -20.39 -9.50
C ILE A 109 9.69 -21.60 -9.11
N SER A 110 9.92 -21.76 -7.81
CA SER A 110 10.57 -22.94 -7.23
C SER A 110 9.95 -23.23 -5.86
N ASN A 111 10.23 -24.42 -5.33
CA ASN A 111 9.71 -24.85 -4.03
C ASN A 111 10.06 -23.90 -2.88
N ASP A 112 11.16 -23.15 -3.03
CA ASP A 112 11.68 -22.24 -2.01
C ASP A 112 11.23 -20.79 -2.22
N VAL A 113 10.53 -20.46 -3.28
CA VAL A 113 10.13 -19.08 -3.64
C VAL A 113 8.63 -18.95 -3.52
N ASP A 114 8.16 -17.96 -2.76
CA ASP A 114 6.74 -17.68 -2.58
C ASP A 114 6.22 -16.54 -3.45
N ALA A 115 7.10 -15.67 -3.92
CA ALA A 115 6.74 -14.58 -4.82
C ALA A 115 7.87 -14.23 -5.78
N VAL A 116 7.49 -13.99 -7.05
CA VAL A 116 8.35 -13.41 -8.07
C VAL A 116 7.75 -12.07 -8.45
N ILE A 117 8.45 -10.99 -8.12
CA ILE A 117 7.93 -9.62 -8.22
C ILE A 117 8.65 -8.91 -9.35
N ALA A 118 7.88 -8.32 -10.26
CA ALA A 118 8.43 -7.49 -11.30
C ALA A 118 9.08 -6.24 -10.70
N SER A 119 10.33 -5.98 -11.05
CA SER A 119 11.05 -4.78 -10.65
C SER A 119 11.32 -3.91 -11.86
N ARG A 120 11.08 -2.62 -11.71
CA ARG A 120 11.36 -1.65 -12.77
C ARG A 120 12.86 -1.47 -12.92
N GLU A 121 13.36 -1.56 -14.15
CA GLU A 121 14.73 -1.16 -14.44
C GLU A 121 14.96 0.30 -14.00
N THR A 122 16.12 0.57 -13.41
CA THR A 122 16.45 1.88 -12.84
C THR A 122 16.43 2.96 -13.90
N ARG A 123 15.51 3.93 -13.79
CA ARG A 123 15.61 5.18 -14.55
C ARG A 123 16.95 5.88 -14.23
N LYS A 124 17.57 6.47 -15.25
CA LYS A 124 18.74 7.38 -15.09
C LYS A 124 18.27 8.70 -14.45
N ASP A 125 17.87 8.65 -13.18
CA ASP A 125 17.50 9.87 -12.45
C ASP A 125 18.74 10.67 -12.05
N ASN A 126 18.61 12.00 -12.04
CA ASN A 126 19.64 12.93 -11.60
C ASN A 126 20.10 12.61 -10.16
N TRP A 127 21.40 12.76 -9.87
CA TRP A 127 22.00 12.39 -8.59
C TRP A 127 21.29 13.00 -7.37
N LEU A 128 20.86 14.27 -7.47
CA LEU A 128 20.13 14.97 -6.40
C LEU A 128 18.78 14.30 -6.09
N LYS A 129 18.04 13.93 -7.14
CA LYS A 129 16.75 13.21 -6.99
C LYS A 129 16.96 11.80 -6.41
N ARG A 130 18.04 11.12 -6.76
CA ARG A 130 18.42 9.83 -6.16
C ARG A 130 18.78 9.96 -4.68
N PHE A 131 19.49 11.02 -4.29
CA PHE A 131 19.88 11.27 -2.91
C PHE A 131 18.67 11.58 -2.02
N THR A 132 17.82 12.54 -2.42
CA THR A 132 16.60 12.91 -1.69
C THR A 132 15.63 11.73 -1.58
N SER A 133 15.45 10.97 -2.66
CA SER A 133 14.64 9.76 -2.68
C SER A 133 15.18 8.71 -1.70
N ARG A 134 16.51 8.48 -1.66
CA ARG A 134 17.12 7.53 -0.73
C ARG A 134 16.89 7.90 0.74
N ILE A 135 17.04 9.19 1.09
CA ILE A 135 16.76 9.68 2.45
C ILE A 135 15.29 9.46 2.79
N PHE A 136 14.40 9.87 1.88
CA PHE A 136 12.96 9.70 2.06
C PHE A 136 12.58 8.23 2.30
N TYR A 137 13.03 7.31 1.44
CA TYR A 137 12.70 5.89 1.60
C TYR A 137 13.32 5.26 2.84
N ARG A 138 14.54 5.70 3.25
CA ARG A 138 15.16 5.22 4.49
C ARG A 138 14.36 5.67 5.72
N LEU A 139 13.96 6.96 5.77
CA LEU A 139 13.13 7.51 6.84
C LEU A 139 11.74 6.84 6.85
N PHE A 140 11.14 6.70 5.67
CA PHE A 140 9.84 6.03 5.52
C PHE A 140 9.90 4.58 6.01
N SER A 141 10.88 3.79 5.57
CA SER A 141 11.06 2.40 6.00
C SER A 141 11.30 2.30 7.51
N PHE A 142 12.09 3.22 8.08
CA PHE A 142 12.29 3.28 9.52
C PHE A 142 10.99 3.55 10.27
N LEU A 143 10.22 4.56 9.87
CA LEU A 143 8.96 4.94 10.50
C LEU A 143 7.86 3.90 10.26
N ALA A 144 7.76 3.34 9.06
CA ALA A 144 6.76 2.32 8.72
C ALA A 144 7.09 0.93 9.30
N GLY A 145 8.33 0.68 9.71
CA GLY A 145 8.76 -0.60 10.27
C GLY A 145 8.89 -1.74 9.26
N ILE A 146 8.76 -1.44 7.96
CA ILE A 146 8.89 -2.39 6.85
C ILE A 146 9.84 -1.84 5.80
N PRO A 147 10.69 -2.70 5.18
CA PRO A 147 11.53 -2.27 4.07
C PRO A 147 10.63 -1.86 2.89
N PHE A 148 10.78 -0.63 2.45
CA PHE A 148 10.03 -0.11 1.30
C PHE A 148 11.00 0.13 0.13
N ASP A 149 10.80 -0.61 -0.95
CA ASP A 149 11.55 -0.41 -2.19
C ASP A 149 10.61 0.17 -3.27
N HIS A 150 10.95 1.36 -3.77
CA HIS A 150 10.20 2.05 -4.82
C HIS A 150 10.21 1.33 -6.18
N LYS A 151 11.09 0.34 -6.34
CA LYS A 151 11.19 -0.47 -7.55
C LYS A 151 10.12 -1.56 -7.61
N VAL A 152 9.50 -1.86 -6.45
CA VAL A 152 8.49 -2.92 -6.34
C VAL A 152 7.16 -2.39 -6.86
N ALA A 153 6.68 -3.00 -7.94
CA ALA A 153 5.35 -2.78 -8.49
C ALA A 153 4.33 -3.73 -7.84
N ASN A 154 3.04 -3.55 -8.12
CA ASN A 154 2.02 -4.56 -7.79
C ASN A 154 2.21 -5.82 -8.64
N TYR A 155 2.82 -5.68 -9.83
CA TYR A 155 2.99 -6.74 -10.80
C TYR A 155 3.93 -7.82 -10.27
N GLY A 156 3.43 -9.04 -10.26
CA GLY A 156 4.18 -10.21 -9.81
C GLY A 156 3.30 -11.43 -9.70
N ILE A 157 3.93 -12.59 -9.46
CA ILE A 157 3.26 -13.85 -9.20
C ILE A 157 3.53 -14.30 -7.76
N TYR A 158 2.47 -14.72 -7.08
CA TYR A 158 2.42 -14.97 -5.65
C TYR A 158 1.85 -16.35 -5.37
N SER A 159 2.47 -17.14 -4.50
CA SER A 159 1.98 -18.45 -4.09
C SER A 159 0.65 -18.32 -3.31
N ARG A 160 -0.21 -19.33 -3.39
CA ARG A 160 -1.44 -19.42 -2.59
C ARG A 160 -1.13 -19.27 -1.08
N ARG A 161 0.03 -19.71 -0.64
CA ARG A 161 0.46 -19.61 0.76
C ARG A 161 0.61 -18.17 1.21
N ILE A 162 1.29 -17.33 0.42
CA ILE A 162 1.48 -15.91 0.75
C ILE A 162 0.15 -15.15 0.68
N ILE A 163 -0.70 -15.46 -0.33
CA ILE A 163 -2.01 -14.83 -0.46
C ILE A 163 -2.92 -15.18 0.72
N LYS A 164 -2.95 -16.46 1.16
CA LYS A 164 -3.70 -16.85 2.37
C LYS A 164 -3.22 -16.10 3.62
N ALA A 165 -1.91 -15.87 3.77
CA ALA A 165 -1.37 -15.10 4.87
C ALA A 165 -1.84 -13.64 4.83
N ILE A 166 -1.79 -13.00 3.65
CA ILE A 166 -2.26 -11.63 3.43
C ILE A 166 -3.76 -11.49 3.72
N LEU A 167 -4.59 -12.43 3.25
CA LEU A 167 -6.03 -12.40 3.47
C LEU A 167 -6.42 -12.55 4.95
N ARG A 168 -5.55 -13.16 5.77
CA ARG A 168 -5.73 -13.26 7.24
C ARG A 168 -5.32 -11.99 7.98
N MET A 169 -4.59 -11.07 7.34
CA MET A 169 -4.20 -9.82 7.98
C MET A 169 -5.44 -8.96 8.24
N GLY A 170 -5.65 -8.63 9.52
CA GLY A 170 -6.78 -7.83 9.97
C GLY A 170 -6.62 -6.32 9.77
N ASP A 171 -5.65 -5.86 8.97
CA ASP A 171 -5.41 -4.44 8.76
C ASP A 171 -6.55 -3.78 8.00
N TYR A 172 -6.93 -2.57 8.43
CA TYR A 172 -7.96 -1.78 7.74
C TYR A 172 -7.44 -1.27 6.38
N GLU A 173 -6.21 -0.82 6.33
CA GLU A 173 -5.55 -0.37 5.10
C GLU A 173 -4.95 -1.57 4.37
N LYS A 174 -5.41 -1.81 3.15
CA LYS A 174 -4.99 -2.95 2.32
C LYS A 174 -3.95 -2.56 1.27
N TYR A 175 -2.89 -1.85 1.67
CA TYR A 175 -1.82 -1.51 0.74
C TYR A 175 -1.00 -2.75 0.36
N PHE A 176 -1.34 -3.36 -0.77
CA PHE A 176 -0.84 -4.68 -1.21
C PHE A 176 0.69 -4.80 -1.19
N PRO A 177 1.48 -3.83 -1.73
CA PRO A 177 2.95 -3.95 -1.69
C PRO A 177 3.52 -4.01 -0.27
N ALA A 178 2.95 -3.26 0.67
CA ALA A 178 3.38 -3.29 2.06
C ALA A 178 3.03 -4.62 2.74
N MET A 179 1.84 -5.16 2.46
CA MET A 179 1.41 -6.46 2.99
C MET A 179 2.34 -7.58 2.50
N ILE A 180 2.73 -7.58 1.22
CA ILE A 180 3.70 -8.51 0.64
C ILE A 180 5.07 -8.41 1.35
N GLN A 181 5.50 -7.20 1.70
CA GLN A 181 6.77 -7.01 2.43
C GLN A 181 6.68 -7.50 3.87
N TRP A 182 5.57 -7.23 4.53
CA TRP A 182 5.35 -7.55 5.95
C TRP A 182 5.31 -9.05 6.23
N VAL A 183 4.71 -9.87 5.35
CA VAL A 183 4.55 -11.32 5.59
C VAL A 183 5.85 -12.13 5.59
N GLY A 184 6.98 -11.55 5.16
CA GLY A 184 8.32 -12.11 5.36
C GLY A 184 8.68 -13.34 4.53
N PHE A 185 7.81 -13.82 3.63
CA PHE A 185 8.08 -14.98 2.76
C PHE A 185 9.21 -14.70 1.77
N LYS A 186 9.83 -15.78 1.24
CA LYS A 186 10.95 -15.67 0.29
C LYS A 186 10.48 -15.11 -1.05
N LYS A 187 11.06 -13.99 -1.45
CA LYS A 187 10.74 -13.23 -2.65
C LYS A 187 11.97 -13.09 -3.53
N ILE A 188 11.78 -13.13 -4.84
CA ILE A 188 12.78 -12.75 -5.82
C ILE A 188 12.24 -11.60 -6.67
N TYR A 189 13.14 -10.75 -7.14
CA TYR A 189 12.81 -9.60 -7.98
C TYR A 189 13.34 -9.86 -9.38
N LEU A 190 12.46 -9.75 -10.37
CA LEU A 190 12.79 -9.94 -11.77
C LEU A 190 12.71 -8.59 -12.49
N PRO A 191 13.81 -8.09 -13.08
CA PRO A 191 13.75 -6.92 -13.92
C PRO A 191 12.85 -7.17 -15.14
N VAL A 192 11.82 -6.36 -15.32
CA VAL A 192 10.91 -6.42 -16.48
C VAL A 192 10.91 -5.10 -17.23
N LYS A 193 10.70 -5.17 -18.55
CA LYS A 193 10.51 -3.98 -19.37
C LYS A 193 9.17 -3.35 -19.02
N HIS A 194 9.15 -2.04 -18.86
CA HIS A 194 7.95 -1.27 -18.59
C HIS A 194 7.52 -0.57 -19.86
N SER A 195 6.31 -0.84 -20.31
CA SER A 195 5.74 -0.18 -21.49
C SER A 195 5.32 1.26 -21.15
N THR A 196 5.37 2.15 -22.14
CA THR A 196 4.83 3.50 -21.99
C THR A 196 3.31 3.43 -21.95
N ARG A 197 2.70 4.23 -21.07
CA ARG A 197 1.25 4.31 -20.88
C ARG A 197 0.52 4.56 -22.19
N HIS A 198 -0.43 3.71 -22.55
CA HIS A 198 -1.22 3.87 -23.79
C HIS A 198 -2.22 5.05 -23.71
N SER A 199 -2.65 5.49 -22.51
CA SER A 199 -3.49 6.69 -22.32
C SER A 199 -3.52 7.16 -20.87
N GLY A 200 -3.62 8.49 -20.62
CA GLY A 200 -3.85 9.11 -19.32
C GLY A 200 -2.64 9.82 -18.70
N SER A 201 -2.88 10.97 -18.05
CA SER A 201 -1.89 11.71 -17.27
C SER A 201 -1.75 11.10 -15.87
N SER A 202 -0.53 11.12 -15.31
CA SER A 202 -0.28 10.69 -13.93
C SER A 202 -1.10 11.55 -12.95
N SER A 203 -2.05 10.95 -12.25
CA SER A 203 -2.92 11.61 -11.27
C SER A 203 -2.25 11.88 -9.92
N TYR A 204 -0.93 11.66 -9.79
CA TYR A 204 -0.24 11.79 -8.52
C TYR A 204 0.29 13.21 -8.29
N ASN A 205 -0.44 13.97 -7.47
CA ASN A 205 0.03 15.23 -6.89
C ASN A 205 0.90 14.92 -5.65
N TYR A 206 1.95 15.71 -5.39
CA TYR A 206 2.85 15.57 -4.22
C TYR A 206 2.09 15.46 -2.89
N VAL A 207 0.99 16.22 -2.72
CA VAL A 207 0.13 16.16 -1.53
C VAL A 207 -0.48 14.77 -1.35
N ARG A 208 -0.89 14.12 -2.45
CA ARG A 208 -1.46 12.77 -2.43
C ARG A 208 -0.42 11.72 -2.04
N LEU A 209 0.82 11.87 -2.53
CA LEU A 209 1.94 10.99 -2.18
C LEU A 209 2.32 11.11 -0.70
N ILE A 210 2.39 12.32 -0.15
CA ILE A 210 2.67 12.55 1.28
C ILE A 210 1.54 11.95 2.13
N ARG A 211 0.29 12.18 1.77
CA ARG A 211 -0.87 11.61 2.47
C ARG A 211 -0.82 10.07 2.47
N LEU A 212 -0.50 9.47 1.33
CA LEU A 212 -0.32 8.01 1.21
C LEU A 212 0.81 7.51 2.12
N ALA A 213 1.94 8.21 2.14
CA ALA A 213 3.06 7.87 3.00
C ALA A 213 2.69 7.93 4.49
N ILE A 214 2.05 9.00 4.92
CA ILE A 214 1.60 9.17 6.32
C ILE A 214 0.60 8.07 6.69
N ASN A 215 -0.39 7.81 5.84
CA ASN A 215 -1.37 6.75 6.08
C ASN A 215 -0.72 5.38 6.22
N ASN A 216 0.24 5.05 5.36
CA ASN A 216 0.97 3.79 5.44
C ASN A 216 1.82 3.70 6.73
N ILE A 217 2.56 4.76 7.10
CA ILE A 217 3.33 4.78 8.34
C ILE A 217 2.43 4.49 9.55
N ILE A 218 1.31 5.21 9.67
CA ILE A 218 0.39 5.08 10.81
C ILE A 218 -0.31 3.72 10.81
N SER A 219 -0.55 3.13 9.64
CA SER A 219 -1.27 1.85 9.53
C SER A 219 -0.39 0.64 9.83
N PHE A 220 0.90 0.70 9.49
CA PHE A 220 1.82 -0.43 9.64
C PHE A 220 2.78 -0.30 10.84
N SER A 221 2.80 0.84 11.54
CA SER A 221 3.78 1.08 12.60
C SER A 221 3.23 1.91 13.75
N ASP A 222 3.62 1.54 14.95
CA ASP A 222 3.42 2.31 16.19
C ASP A 222 4.62 3.20 16.54
N LYS A 223 5.69 3.16 15.73
CA LYS A 223 6.93 3.91 15.98
C LYS A 223 6.71 5.41 16.16
N PRO A 224 5.89 6.11 15.34
CA PRO A 224 5.64 7.53 15.56
C PRO A 224 5.08 7.82 16.95
N LEU A 225 4.15 6.96 17.42
CA LEU A 225 3.56 7.10 18.75
C LEU A 225 4.60 6.85 19.87
N LYS A 226 5.45 5.82 19.70
CA LYS A 226 6.54 5.51 20.64
C LYS A 226 7.59 6.63 20.69
N ILE A 227 7.95 7.20 19.54
CA ILE A 227 8.89 8.33 19.46
C ILE A 227 8.31 9.53 20.18
N THR A 228 7.04 9.87 19.96
CA THR A 228 6.38 11.00 20.65
C THR A 228 6.33 10.77 22.16
N ALA A 229 6.03 9.56 22.61
CA ALA A 229 6.05 9.22 24.04
C ALA A 229 7.46 9.34 24.64
N LEU A 230 8.49 8.87 23.93
CA LEU A 230 9.89 8.96 24.38
C LEU A 230 10.36 10.42 24.46
N VAL A 231 10.03 11.22 23.44
CA VAL A 231 10.34 12.66 23.43
C VAL A 231 9.62 13.38 24.57
N GLY A 232 8.35 13.07 24.81
CA GLY A 232 7.59 13.62 25.93
C GLY A 232 8.19 13.25 27.30
N LEU A 233 8.63 12.01 27.47
CA LEU A 233 9.29 11.54 28.69
C LEU A 233 10.63 12.26 28.91
N ALA A 234 11.44 12.40 27.86
CA ALA A 234 12.72 13.11 27.93
C ALA A 234 12.53 14.60 28.31
N LEU A 235 11.57 15.27 27.66
CA LEU A 235 11.25 16.66 27.95
C LEU A 235 10.71 16.83 29.39
N SER A 236 9.89 15.89 29.86
CA SER A 236 9.41 15.88 31.25
C SER A 236 10.57 15.71 32.25
N GLY A 237 11.52 14.81 31.97
CA GLY A 237 12.73 14.66 32.79
C GLY A 237 13.59 15.93 32.82
N ILE A 238 13.81 16.57 31.67
CA ILE A 238 14.53 17.86 31.58
C ILE A 238 13.78 18.94 32.39
N ALA A 239 12.47 19.07 32.20
CA ALA A 239 11.65 20.04 32.91
C ALA A 239 11.72 19.84 34.41
N PHE A 240 11.70 18.58 34.91
CA PHE A 240 11.85 18.26 36.32
C PHE A 240 13.21 18.70 36.88
N VAL A 241 14.31 18.42 36.17
CA VAL A 241 15.66 18.85 36.56
C VAL A 241 15.75 20.38 36.60
N VAL A 242 15.21 21.07 35.60
CA VAL A 242 15.16 22.53 35.55
C VAL A 242 14.35 23.09 36.70
N ALA A 243 13.19 22.49 37.03
CA ALA A 243 12.38 22.89 38.18
C ALA A 243 13.14 22.76 39.51
N LEU A 244 13.89 21.67 39.71
CA LEU A 244 14.72 21.48 40.92
C LEU A 244 15.83 22.53 41.00
N ILE A 245 16.50 22.87 39.89
CA ILE A 245 17.52 23.92 39.86
C ILE A 245 16.91 25.28 40.24
N TYR A 246 15.77 25.63 39.63
CA TYR A 246 15.08 26.89 39.93
C TYR A 246 14.61 26.95 41.40
N PHE A 247 14.11 25.84 41.95
CA PHE A 247 13.76 25.74 43.34
C PHE A 247 14.94 26.00 44.27
N ALA A 248 16.11 25.40 43.98
CA ALA A 248 17.32 25.58 44.77
C ALA A 248 17.82 27.03 44.73
N ILE A 249 17.83 27.65 43.51
CA ILE A 249 18.27 29.04 43.29
C ILE A 249 17.29 30.02 44.00
N SER A 250 15.98 29.71 43.97
CA SER A 250 14.96 30.50 44.66
C SER A 250 15.13 30.44 46.20
N ALA A 251 15.35 29.23 46.75
CA ALA A 251 15.60 29.02 48.17
C ALA A 251 16.87 29.73 48.67
N ALA A 252 17.85 29.92 47.78
CA ALA A 252 19.07 30.69 48.06
C ALA A 252 18.91 32.23 47.97
N GLY A 253 17.71 32.74 47.65
CA GLY A 253 17.38 34.16 47.60
C GLY A 253 18.01 34.93 46.39
N ILE A 254 18.47 34.23 45.36
CA ILE A 254 19.22 34.76 44.23
C ILE A 254 18.30 35.25 43.10
N ILE A 255 17.04 34.87 43.04
CA ILE A 255 16.13 35.18 41.93
C ILE A 255 15.56 36.59 42.09
N THR A 256 15.97 37.52 41.22
CA THR A 256 15.25 38.76 40.94
C THR A 256 14.33 38.57 39.74
N VAL A 257 13.08 38.97 39.87
CA VAL A 257 11.97 38.66 38.94
C VAL A 257 12.19 39.29 37.53
N SER A 258 12.88 38.63 36.66
CA SER A 258 12.86 38.94 35.21
C SER A 258 12.67 37.60 34.45
N GLY A 259 11.48 37.31 33.94
CA GLY A 259 11.24 36.00 33.31
C GLY A 259 9.95 35.88 32.47
N PHE A 260 9.26 37.02 32.21
CA PHE A 260 7.98 37.01 31.51
C PHE A 260 8.07 36.38 30.11
N ALA A 261 9.09 36.72 29.34
CA ALA A 261 9.28 36.17 28.00
C ALA A 261 9.56 34.66 28.03
N SER A 262 10.39 34.16 28.95
CA SER A 262 10.71 32.74 29.07
C SER A 262 9.48 31.93 29.54
N LEU A 263 8.66 32.50 30.41
CA LEU A 263 7.41 31.88 30.87
C LEU A 263 6.43 31.69 29.69
N ILE A 264 6.19 32.73 28.90
CA ILE A 264 5.30 32.68 27.75
C ILE A 264 5.79 31.67 26.72
N ILE A 265 7.09 31.72 26.36
CA ILE A 265 7.67 30.76 25.40
C ILE A 265 7.51 29.33 25.89
N SER A 266 7.75 29.07 27.19
CA SER A 266 7.59 27.76 27.79
C SER A 266 6.15 27.25 27.74
N ILE A 267 5.16 28.11 28.03
CA ILE A 267 3.73 27.76 27.98
C ILE A 267 3.32 27.39 26.55
N TYR A 268 3.67 28.21 25.55
CA TYR A 268 3.34 27.91 24.16
C TYR A 268 4.05 26.67 23.65
N MET A 269 5.31 26.47 24.01
CA MET A 269 6.09 25.29 23.62
C MET A 269 5.49 24.01 24.22
N VAL A 270 5.22 23.98 25.51
CA VAL A 270 4.59 22.81 26.17
C VAL A 270 3.18 22.59 25.65
N GLY A 271 2.38 23.64 25.51
CA GLY A 271 1.03 23.58 24.93
C GLY A 271 1.04 23.04 23.49
N GLY A 272 1.94 23.51 22.65
CA GLY A 272 2.09 23.04 21.27
C GLY A 272 2.48 21.55 21.19
N ILE A 273 3.45 21.12 21.99
CA ILE A 273 3.87 19.71 22.06
C ILE A 273 2.73 18.81 22.55
N THR A 274 1.99 19.27 23.57
CA THR A 274 0.84 18.53 24.14
C THR A 274 -0.26 18.36 23.11
N ILE A 275 -0.64 19.43 22.39
CA ILE A 275 -1.66 19.38 21.34
C ILE A 275 -1.22 18.45 20.20
N PHE A 276 0.06 18.52 19.80
CA PHE A 276 0.62 17.62 18.79
C PHE A 276 0.54 16.14 19.23
N ALA A 277 0.94 15.84 20.47
CA ALA A 277 0.88 14.49 21.01
C ALA A 277 -0.56 13.96 21.08
N LEU A 278 -1.51 14.78 21.55
CA LEU A 278 -2.94 14.43 21.59
C LEU A 278 -3.50 14.22 20.19
N GLY A 279 -3.12 15.07 19.22
CA GLY A 279 -3.49 14.91 17.81
C GLY A 279 -3.02 13.58 17.25
N LEU A 280 -1.77 13.19 17.52
CA LEU A 280 -1.22 11.91 17.08
C LEU A 280 -1.97 10.71 17.71
N VAL A 281 -2.23 10.75 19.02
CA VAL A 281 -3.06 9.74 19.73
C VAL A 281 -4.45 9.66 19.09
N GLY A 282 -5.07 10.81 18.80
CA GLY A 282 -6.37 10.89 18.12
C GLY A 282 -6.39 10.19 16.77
N ILE A 283 -5.32 10.34 15.97
CA ILE A 283 -5.19 9.65 14.67
C ILE A 283 -5.13 8.12 14.85
N TYR A 284 -4.33 7.61 15.79
CA TYR A 284 -4.26 6.17 16.08
C TYR A 284 -5.59 5.62 16.63
N LEU A 285 -6.25 6.38 17.52
CA LEU A 285 -7.56 6.03 18.04
C LEU A 285 -8.62 5.98 16.94
N SER A 286 -8.59 6.91 15.97
CA SER A 286 -9.47 6.90 14.79
C SER A 286 -9.28 5.64 13.94
N LYS A 287 -8.04 5.17 13.74
CA LYS A 287 -7.76 3.90 13.04
C LYS A 287 -8.30 2.69 13.81
N THR A 288 -8.09 2.67 15.13
CA THR A 288 -8.64 1.64 16.01
C THR A 288 -10.18 1.62 15.96
N PHE A 289 -10.81 2.78 16.04
CA PHE A 289 -12.26 2.93 15.94
C PHE A 289 -12.81 2.42 14.60
N SER A 290 -12.11 2.73 13.50
CA SER A 290 -12.48 2.24 12.15
C SER A 290 -12.42 0.72 12.07
N LYS A 291 -11.46 0.08 12.73
CA LYS A 291 -11.33 -1.37 12.81
C LYS A 291 -12.42 -2.01 13.69
N VAL A 292 -12.73 -1.41 14.84
CA VAL A 292 -13.74 -1.90 15.79
C VAL A 292 -15.14 -1.86 15.18
N LYS A 293 -15.44 -0.89 14.30
CA LYS A 293 -16.73 -0.84 13.56
C LYS A 293 -17.00 -2.10 12.72
N ASN A 294 -15.99 -2.89 12.41
CA ASN A 294 -16.08 -4.15 11.66
C ASN A 294 -16.93 -4.05 10.37
N ARG A 295 -16.91 -2.91 9.71
CA ARG A 295 -17.60 -2.74 8.42
C ARG A 295 -16.90 -3.56 7.35
N PRO A 296 -17.63 -4.19 6.41
CA PRO A 296 -16.99 -4.90 5.30
C PRO A 296 -16.09 -3.95 4.51
N LEU A 297 -14.91 -4.44 4.10
CA LEU A 297 -13.93 -3.67 3.35
C LEU A 297 -14.46 -3.22 2.00
N TYR A 298 -15.31 -4.04 1.39
CA TYR A 298 -15.99 -3.78 0.12
C TYR A 298 -17.34 -4.48 0.11
N LEU A 299 -18.20 -4.07 -0.80
CA LEU A 299 -19.47 -4.73 -1.10
C LEU A 299 -19.48 -5.08 -2.59
N ILE A 300 -19.87 -6.30 -2.90
CA ILE A 300 -20.05 -6.75 -4.28
C ILE A 300 -21.47 -6.39 -4.70
N GLU A 301 -21.58 -5.65 -5.79
CA GLU A 301 -22.88 -5.34 -6.43
C GLU A 301 -23.30 -6.44 -7.39
N ASN A 302 -22.33 -6.94 -8.18
CA ASN A 302 -22.59 -7.99 -9.18
C ASN A 302 -21.34 -8.86 -9.38
N ALA A 303 -21.55 -10.08 -9.85
CA ALA A 303 -20.50 -11.01 -10.20
C ALA A 303 -20.93 -11.87 -11.41
N ILE A 304 -19.97 -12.21 -12.28
CA ILE A 304 -20.20 -13.03 -13.47
C ILE A 304 -19.22 -14.18 -13.51
N GLN A 305 -19.75 -15.39 -13.85
CA GLN A 305 -19.02 -16.67 -13.88
C GLN A 305 -18.46 -17.10 -12.51
N PHE A 306 -19.23 -16.83 -11.44
CA PHE A 306 -19.06 -17.40 -10.12
C PHE A 306 -20.19 -18.39 -9.88
N ASP A 307 -19.92 -19.67 -10.02
CA ASP A 307 -20.82 -20.78 -9.64
C ASP A 307 -20.64 -21.12 -8.15
#